data_45c670bf9cdcfb9f67a950fd5915362b
#
_entry.id   45c670bf9cdcfb9f67a950fd5915362b
#
_cell.length_a   1.000
_cell.length_b   1.000
_cell.length_c   1.000
_cell.angle_alpha   90.00
_cell.angle_beta   90.00
_cell.angle_gamma   90.00
#
_symmetry.space_group_name_H-M   'P 1'
#
loop_
_entity.id
_entity.type
_entity.pdbx_description
1 polymer ?
#
loop_
_entity_poly.entity_id
_entity_poly.type
_entity_poly.pdbx_seq_one_letter_code
_entity_poly.pdbx_strand_id
1 'polypeptide(L)'
;MSNVLLPIDDDERHAKDQIQTVLNLPLETDELTVTVLHVFTDNPNSASITQLRSTHLIQEALEDEGIAVELDERSNDPADEILSYAEDNAVDVICLAGRKRSKTGKLLFGSVTQDVILNTNLPVLIAGTDSVE
;
A
#
# COMPACT_ATOMS: atom_id res chain seq x y z
N MET A 1 -0.17 12.71 14.77
CA MET A 1 0.07 11.34 14.29
C MET A 1 -0.30 11.26 12.82
N SER A 2 0.54 10.61 12.02
CA SER A 2 0.31 10.52 10.57
C SER A 2 -0.24 9.14 10.21
N ASN A 3 -1.32 9.13 9.45
CA ASN A 3 -1.99 7.91 9.00
C ASN A 3 -1.63 7.61 7.55
N VAL A 4 -0.91 6.53 7.34
CA VAL A 4 -0.50 6.06 6.02
C VAL A 4 -1.42 4.93 5.59
N LEU A 5 -2.05 5.07 4.43
CA LEU A 5 -2.80 3.99 3.83
C LEU A 5 -1.88 3.22 2.89
N LEU A 6 -1.79 1.92 3.11
CA LEU A 6 -0.90 1.05 2.36
C LEU A 6 -1.72 -0.01 1.64
N PRO A 7 -2.25 0.30 0.45
CA PRO A 7 -2.95 -0.70 -0.33
C PRO A 7 -1.96 -1.77 -0.82
N ILE A 8 -2.32 -3.02 -0.62
CA ILE A 8 -1.45 -4.14 -0.99
C ILE A 8 -2.14 -5.08 -1.97
N ASP A 9 -1.31 -5.78 -2.74
CA ASP A 9 -1.72 -6.91 -3.55
C ASP A 9 -1.08 -8.18 -2.98
N ASP A 10 -1.13 -9.27 -3.72
CA ASP A 10 -0.54 -10.54 -3.28
C ASP A 10 0.92 -10.70 -3.72
N ASP A 11 1.52 -9.66 -4.32
CA ASP A 11 2.91 -9.72 -4.77
C ASP A 11 3.85 -9.30 -3.63
N GLU A 12 4.63 -10.26 -3.14
CA GLU A 12 5.54 -10.00 -2.03
C GLU A 12 6.64 -9.01 -2.36
N ARG A 13 7.01 -8.87 -3.64
CA ARG A 13 8.02 -7.89 -4.06
C ARG A 13 7.50 -6.48 -3.87
N HIS A 14 6.24 -6.25 -4.21
CA HIS A 14 5.59 -4.96 -3.97
C HIS A 14 5.53 -4.65 -2.48
N ALA A 15 5.22 -5.66 -1.67
CA ALA A 15 5.17 -5.49 -0.22
C ALA A 15 6.54 -5.06 0.33
N LYS A 16 7.61 -5.67 -0.14
CA LYS A 16 8.96 -5.31 0.31
C LYS A 16 9.33 -3.88 -0.07
N ASP A 17 8.97 -3.46 -1.27
CA ASP A 17 9.22 -2.08 -1.71
C ASP A 17 8.41 -1.09 -0.86
N GLN A 18 7.18 -1.42 -0.55
CA GLN A 18 6.33 -0.57 0.28
C GLN A 18 6.87 -0.47 1.71
N ILE A 19 7.35 -1.57 2.28
CA ILE A 19 7.97 -1.58 3.60
C ILE A 19 9.16 -0.61 3.62
N GLN A 20 10.06 -0.70 2.65
CA GLN A 20 11.21 0.18 2.58
C GLN A 20 10.82 1.65 2.46
N THR A 21 9.80 1.92 1.67
CA THR A 21 9.34 3.30 1.48
C THR A 21 8.82 3.88 2.79
N VAL A 22 8.02 3.11 3.54
CA VAL A 22 7.50 3.57 4.82
C VAL A 22 8.63 3.77 5.83
N LEU A 23 9.57 2.83 5.90
CA LEU A 23 10.68 2.93 6.85
C LEU A 23 11.64 4.08 6.53
N ASN A 24 11.66 4.54 5.27
CA ASN A 24 12.50 5.65 4.86
C ASN A 24 11.82 7.02 5.03
N LEU A 25 10.57 7.06 5.48
CA LEU A 25 9.91 8.34 5.73
C LEU A 25 10.63 9.09 6.86
N PRO A 26 10.80 10.41 6.72
CA PRO A 26 11.48 11.21 7.74
C PRO A 26 10.55 11.55 8.91
N LEU A 27 9.94 10.53 9.50
CA LEU A 27 9.01 10.65 10.62
C LEU A 27 9.40 9.64 11.70
N GLU A 28 9.09 10.00 12.93
CA GLU A 28 9.30 9.07 14.03
C GLU A 28 8.32 7.92 13.96
N THR A 29 8.80 6.71 14.25
CA THR A 29 7.95 5.50 14.12
C THR A 29 6.75 5.53 15.05
N ASP A 30 6.87 6.14 16.22
CA ASP A 30 5.77 6.24 17.18
C ASP A 30 4.72 7.28 16.76
N GLU A 31 5.01 8.07 15.72
CA GLU A 31 4.07 9.03 15.16
C GLU A 31 3.34 8.52 13.94
N LEU A 32 3.63 7.29 13.53
CA LEU A 32 3.02 6.68 12.35
C LEU A 32 2.01 5.62 12.74
N THR A 33 0.88 5.63 12.05
CA THR A 33 -0.05 4.49 12.01
C THR A 33 -0.17 4.09 10.55
N VAL A 34 0.03 2.82 10.25
CA VAL A 34 -0.09 2.30 8.91
C VAL A 34 -1.30 1.39 8.84
N THR A 35 -2.22 1.70 7.94
CA THR A 35 -3.36 0.83 7.66
C THR A 35 -3.07 0.08 6.38
N VAL A 36 -2.97 -1.24 6.49
CA VAL A 36 -2.78 -2.13 5.36
C VAL A 36 -4.15 -2.50 4.84
N LEU A 37 -4.41 -2.20 3.59
CA LEU A 37 -5.70 -2.44 2.95
C LEU A 37 -5.53 -3.36 1.75
N HIS A 38 -6.35 -4.39 1.68
CA HIS A 38 -6.46 -5.21 0.47
C HIS A 38 -7.89 -5.17 -0.05
N VAL A 39 -8.04 -5.02 -1.36
CA VAL A 39 -9.34 -5.02 -2.03
C VAL A 39 -9.45 -6.28 -2.85
N PHE A 40 -10.40 -7.14 -2.48
CA PHE A 40 -10.66 -8.37 -3.20
C PHE A 40 -11.60 -8.10 -4.38
N THR A 41 -11.14 -8.40 -5.58
CA THR A 41 -11.96 -8.23 -6.79
C THR A 41 -12.87 -9.42 -7.03
N ASP A 42 -12.43 -10.60 -6.60
CA ASP A 42 -13.19 -11.84 -6.68
C ASP A 42 -12.80 -12.68 -5.46
N ASN A 43 -13.75 -12.95 -4.60
CA ASN A 43 -13.45 -13.65 -3.35
C ASN A 43 -14.47 -14.75 -3.08
N PRO A 44 -14.53 -15.77 -3.97
CA PRO A 44 -15.54 -16.82 -3.83
C PRO A 44 -15.39 -17.69 -2.58
N ASN A 45 -14.20 -17.72 -2.00
CA ASN A 45 -13.90 -18.52 -0.81
C ASN A 45 -13.86 -17.68 0.47
N SER A 46 -14.32 -16.44 0.41
CA SER A 46 -14.30 -15.52 1.57
C SER A 46 -12.91 -15.40 2.20
N ALA A 47 -11.88 -15.29 1.35
CA ALA A 47 -10.52 -15.09 1.83
C ALA A 47 -10.40 -13.81 2.63
N SER A 48 -9.48 -13.77 3.57
CA SER A 48 -9.26 -12.65 4.45
C SER A 48 -7.87 -12.05 4.21
N ILE A 49 -7.73 -10.75 4.48
CA ILE A 49 -6.43 -10.08 4.42
C ILE A 49 -5.39 -10.78 5.31
N THR A 50 -5.83 -11.38 6.40
CA THR A 50 -4.92 -12.10 7.31
C THR A 50 -4.32 -13.36 6.69
N GLN A 51 -4.85 -13.81 5.56
CA GLN A 51 -4.34 -14.99 4.85
C GLN A 51 -3.26 -14.68 3.82
N LEU A 52 -3.02 -13.39 3.53
CA LEU A 52 -2.03 -13.00 2.55
C LEU A 52 -0.62 -12.95 3.15
N ARG A 53 0.37 -13.52 2.44
CA ARG A 53 1.76 -13.44 2.88
C ARG A 53 2.28 -12.01 2.89
N SER A 54 1.87 -11.20 1.92
CA SER A 54 2.27 -9.80 1.89
C SER A 54 1.81 -9.06 3.14
N THR A 55 0.63 -9.38 3.66
CA THR A 55 0.13 -8.82 4.92
C THR A 55 1.08 -9.16 6.07
N HIS A 56 1.45 -10.44 6.19
CA HIS A 56 2.34 -10.89 7.27
C HIS A 56 3.72 -10.24 7.18
N LEU A 57 4.27 -10.12 5.98
CA LEU A 57 5.57 -9.47 5.79
C LEU A 57 5.54 -8.03 6.26
N ILE A 58 4.52 -7.28 5.86
CA ILE A 58 4.40 -5.86 6.20
C ILE A 58 4.17 -5.69 7.70
N GLN A 59 3.23 -6.45 8.24
CA GLN A 59 2.90 -6.34 9.66
C GLN A 59 4.11 -6.62 10.53
N GLU A 60 4.81 -7.72 10.27
CA GLU A 60 5.99 -8.10 11.03
C GLU A 60 7.09 -7.05 10.93
N ALA A 61 7.40 -6.60 9.71
CA ALA A 61 8.48 -5.65 9.49
C ALA A 61 8.22 -4.29 10.15
N LEU A 62 6.98 -3.80 10.04
CA LEU A 62 6.65 -2.49 10.59
C LEU A 62 6.47 -2.53 12.10
N GLU A 63 5.86 -3.57 12.64
CA GLU A 63 5.70 -3.69 14.08
C GLU A 63 7.04 -3.89 14.79
N ASP A 64 7.98 -4.58 14.15
CA ASP A 64 9.33 -4.73 14.70
C ASP A 64 10.03 -3.37 14.85
N GLU A 65 9.66 -2.39 14.05
CA GLU A 65 10.21 -1.04 14.13
C GLU A 65 9.37 -0.10 15.02
N GLY A 66 8.37 -0.64 15.69
CA GLY A 66 7.54 0.15 16.62
C GLY A 66 6.42 0.92 15.95
N ILE A 67 6.09 0.61 14.71
CA ILE A 67 4.99 1.28 13.99
C ILE A 67 3.69 0.55 14.27
N ALA A 68 2.63 1.30 14.59
CA ALA A 68 1.31 0.72 14.77
C ALA A 68 0.73 0.33 13.42
N VAL A 69 0.25 -0.90 13.30
CA VAL A 69 -0.28 -1.44 12.05
C VAL A 69 -1.73 -1.87 12.27
N GLU A 70 -2.61 -1.41 11.41
CA GLU A 70 -4.00 -1.86 11.36
C GLU A 70 -4.23 -2.56 10.02
N LEU A 71 -5.12 -3.56 10.03
CA LEU A 71 -5.44 -4.33 8.83
C LEU A 71 -6.91 -4.11 8.49
N ASP A 72 -7.20 -3.91 7.20
CA ASP A 72 -8.58 -3.81 6.74
C ASP A 72 -8.72 -4.39 5.34
N GLU A 73 -9.94 -4.69 4.96
CA GLU A 73 -10.23 -5.27 3.66
C GLU A 73 -11.53 -4.71 3.11
N ARG A 74 -11.61 -4.68 1.78
CA ARG A 74 -12.79 -4.27 1.04
C ARG A 74 -12.96 -5.21 -0.14
N SER A 75 -14.10 -5.11 -0.80
CA SER A 75 -14.40 -5.88 -2.01
C SER A 75 -14.94 -4.94 -3.07
N ASN A 76 -14.73 -5.24 -4.29
CA ASN A 76 -15.21 -4.60 -5.52
C ASN A 76 -14.07 -4.00 -6.32
N ASP A 77 -14.21 -2.79 -6.85
CA ASP A 77 -13.17 -2.18 -7.67
C ASP A 77 -12.04 -1.62 -6.82
N PRO A 78 -10.80 -2.08 -7.01
CA PRO A 78 -9.70 -1.67 -6.13
C PRO A 78 -9.49 -0.16 -6.05
N ALA A 79 -9.44 0.55 -7.18
CA ALA A 79 -9.18 1.98 -7.16
C ALA A 79 -10.30 2.74 -6.44
N ASP A 80 -11.55 2.41 -6.73
CA ASP A 80 -12.69 3.05 -6.11
C ASP A 80 -12.71 2.81 -4.60
N GLU A 81 -12.42 1.60 -4.17
CA GLU A 81 -12.43 1.25 -2.75
C GLU A 81 -11.28 1.91 -1.99
N ILE A 82 -10.11 2.02 -2.61
CA ILE A 82 -8.97 2.72 -2.01
C ILE A 82 -9.31 4.20 -1.82
N LEU A 83 -9.89 4.82 -2.83
CA LEU A 83 -10.27 6.24 -2.77
C LEU A 83 -11.32 6.50 -1.70
N SER A 84 -12.37 5.66 -1.66
CA SER A 84 -13.40 5.74 -0.63
C SER A 84 -12.84 5.57 0.77
N TYR A 85 -11.98 4.58 0.94
CA TYR A 85 -11.36 4.29 2.24
C TYR A 85 -10.56 5.49 2.72
N ALA A 86 -9.78 6.08 1.83
CA ALA A 86 -8.94 7.23 2.18
C ALA A 86 -9.79 8.43 2.64
N GLU A 87 -10.92 8.66 1.99
CA GLU A 87 -11.83 9.76 2.37
C GLU A 87 -12.51 9.49 3.71
N ASP A 88 -12.90 8.24 3.96
CA ASP A 88 -13.72 7.89 5.13
C ASP A 88 -12.89 7.72 6.41
N ASN A 89 -11.58 7.56 6.32
CA ASN A 89 -10.76 7.15 7.46
C ASN A 89 -9.61 8.10 7.81
N ALA A 90 -9.73 9.36 7.45
CA ALA A 90 -8.76 10.40 7.81
C ALA A 90 -7.31 10.03 7.46
N VAL A 91 -7.11 9.50 6.27
CA VAL A 91 -5.80 9.14 5.76
C VAL A 91 -5.03 10.40 5.38
N ASP A 92 -3.75 10.45 5.73
CA ASP A 92 -2.89 11.60 5.42
C ASP A 92 -2.09 11.40 4.13
N VAL A 93 -1.70 10.17 3.84
CA VAL A 93 -0.92 9.85 2.64
C VAL A 93 -1.21 8.42 2.20
N ILE A 94 -1.19 8.18 0.89
CA ILE A 94 -1.39 6.85 0.31
C ILE A 94 -0.04 6.38 -0.23
N CYS A 95 0.38 5.17 0.15
CA CYS A 95 1.63 4.58 -0.35
C CYS A 95 1.30 3.39 -1.25
N LEU A 96 1.56 3.54 -2.53
CA LEU A 96 1.27 2.53 -3.55
C LEU A 96 2.57 1.91 -4.05
N ALA A 97 2.48 0.69 -4.56
CA ALA A 97 3.59 0.05 -5.22
C ALA A 97 3.61 0.44 -6.70
N GLY A 98 4.78 0.81 -7.19
CA GLY A 98 5.00 0.94 -8.62
C GLY A 98 5.35 -0.43 -9.20
N ARG A 99 5.21 -0.57 -10.49
CA ARG A 99 5.74 -1.75 -11.18
C ARG A 99 7.23 -1.54 -11.42
N LYS A 100 7.88 -2.50 -12.04
CA LYS A 100 9.31 -2.39 -12.33
C LYS A 100 9.59 -1.26 -13.31
N ARG A 101 10.79 -0.72 -13.25
CA ARG A 101 11.21 0.32 -14.17
C ARG A 101 11.45 -0.28 -15.56
N SER A 102 11.19 0.51 -16.59
CA SER A 102 11.52 0.13 -17.96
C SER A 102 13.03 0.26 -18.20
N LYS A 103 13.50 -0.22 -19.36
CA LYS A 103 14.90 -0.10 -19.73
C LYS A 103 15.37 1.35 -19.85
N THR A 104 14.44 2.27 -20.08
CA THR A 104 14.76 3.70 -20.14
C THR A 104 14.73 4.36 -18.77
N GLY A 105 14.51 3.61 -17.71
CA GLY A 105 14.45 4.12 -16.35
C GLY A 105 13.11 4.68 -15.92
N LYS A 106 12.11 4.63 -16.78
CA LYS A 106 10.76 5.12 -16.44
C LYS A 106 10.09 4.14 -15.50
N LEU A 107 9.48 4.66 -14.45
CA LEU A 107 8.68 3.86 -13.53
C LEU A 107 7.35 3.54 -14.19
N LEU A 108 6.99 2.27 -14.19
CA LEU A 108 5.73 1.80 -14.74
C LEU A 108 4.70 1.64 -13.64
N PHE A 109 3.46 1.98 -13.95
CA PHE A 109 2.34 1.90 -13.01
C PHE A 109 1.29 0.93 -13.51
N GLY A 110 0.68 0.19 -12.59
CA GLY A 110 -0.51 -0.59 -12.91
C GLY A 110 -1.74 0.31 -13.01
N SER A 111 -2.83 -0.24 -13.52
CA SER A 111 -4.07 0.52 -13.72
C SER A 111 -4.65 1.05 -12.41
N VAL A 112 -4.60 0.27 -11.34
CA VAL A 112 -5.11 0.70 -10.03
C VAL A 112 -4.33 1.90 -9.52
N THR A 113 -3.01 1.84 -9.60
CA THR A 113 -2.14 2.95 -9.17
C THR A 113 -2.42 4.22 -9.96
N GLN A 114 -2.56 4.11 -11.29
CA GLN A 114 -2.89 5.26 -12.12
C GLN A 114 -4.23 5.87 -11.75
N ASP A 115 -5.25 5.04 -11.56
CA ASP A 115 -6.58 5.53 -11.21
C ASP A 115 -6.58 6.24 -9.86
N VAL A 116 -5.86 5.73 -8.88
CA VAL A 116 -5.76 6.38 -7.57
C VAL A 116 -5.06 7.74 -7.70
N ILE A 117 -3.92 7.78 -8.40
CA ILE A 117 -3.16 9.02 -8.57
C ILE A 117 -4.03 10.10 -9.24
N LEU A 118 -4.78 9.73 -10.25
CA LEU A 118 -5.57 10.69 -11.02
C LEU A 118 -6.80 11.20 -10.27
N ASN A 119 -7.26 10.50 -9.24
CA ASN A 119 -8.54 10.80 -8.60
C ASN A 119 -8.45 11.14 -7.12
N THR A 120 -7.25 11.15 -6.53
CA THR A 120 -7.09 11.52 -5.12
C THR A 120 -6.58 12.95 -4.99
N ASN A 121 -6.94 13.60 -3.90
CA ASN A 121 -6.38 14.89 -3.51
C ASN A 121 -5.29 14.74 -2.44
N LEU A 122 -5.02 13.51 -2.00
CA LEU A 122 -4.02 13.27 -0.98
C LEU A 122 -2.63 13.09 -1.60
N PRO A 123 -1.57 13.37 -0.83
CA PRO A 123 -0.23 13.01 -1.25
C PRO A 123 -0.13 11.51 -1.51
N VAL A 124 0.57 11.14 -2.55
CA VAL A 124 0.78 9.73 -2.90
C VAL A 124 2.28 9.45 -2.95
N LEU A 125 2.69 8.43 -2.22
CA LEU A 125 4.04 7.89 -2.29
C LEU A 125 4.03 6.68 -3.20
N ILE A 126 4.98 6.61 -4.09
CA ILE A 126 5.14 5.44 -4.95
C ILE A 126 6.37 4.69 -4.48
N ALA A 127 6.14 3.49 -3.97
CA ALA A 127 7.23 2.61 -3.59
C ALA A 127 7.92 2.15 -4.86
N GLY A 128 9.15 2.61 -5.02
CA GLY A 128 9.93 2.29 -6.21
C GLY A 128 10.47 0.88 -6.15
N THR A 129 10.97 0.42 -7.28
CA THR A 129 11.61 -0.88 -7.38
C THR A 129 13.01 -0.71 -7.95
N ASP A 130 13.95 -1.49 -7.45
CA ASP A 130 15.30 -1.50 -7.98
C ASP A 130 15.42 -2.34 -9.26
N SER A 131 14.37 -3.08 -9.60
CA SER A 131 14.39 -3.93 -10.78
C SER A 131 14.34 -3.12 -12.06
N VAL A 132 15.31 -3.34 -12.93
CA VAL A 132 15.37 -2.71 -14.26
C VAL A 132 15.29 -3.81 -15.29
N GLU A 133 14.35 -3.72 -16.20
CA GLU A 133 14.18 -4.67 -17.29
C GLU A 133 15.05 -4.32 -18.48
#